data_953776dc0f0f8bfa9b6b1e0eb7ebdf8b
#
_entry.id   953776dc0f0f8bfa9b6b1e0eb7ebdf8b
#
_cell.length_a   1.000
_cell.length_b   1.000
_cell.length_c   1.000
_cell.angle_alpha   90.00
_cell.angle_beta   90.00
_cell.angle_gamma   90.00
#
_symmetry.space_group_name_H-M   'P 1'
#
loop_
_entity.id
_entity.type
_entity.pdbx_description
1 polymer ?
#
loop_
_entity_poly.entity_id
_entity_poly.type
_entity_poly.pdbx_seq_one_letter_code
_entity_poly.pdbx_strand_id
1 'polypeptide(L)'
;MSQRKYTLDLLKDAGIQGDKTAKMPLEDGYKVPREGEIEDSKAFHDPKLYRKLVGKLIYLTITRPDICFAVNQVSQHMQVPKDHHWRMVERLLLYLNGTSSLGVWMGCNKSTEVVGYCDADWAGDRADRRSTTGYCTFIGGNLVTWKSKKQKVVSCSSAEAEYRAMLKLTNELVWIKGILKHLEIEQATPMTMHCDNQ
;
A
#
# COMPACT_ATOMS: atom_id res chain seq x y z
N MET A 1 9.71 13.44 -5.38
CA MET A 1 9.74 12.47 -6.50
C MET A 1 8.32 12.14 -6.92
N SER A 2 7.98 12.20 -8.22
CA SER A 2 6.67 11.80 -8.71
C SER A 2 6.78 11.09 -10.06
N GLN A 3 5.81 10.25 -10.38
CA GLN A 3 5.68 9.54 -11.65
C GLN A 3 4.47 10.07 -12.45
N ARG A 4 4.33 11.41 -12.53
CA ARG A 4 3.18 12.04 -13.17
C ARG A 4 2.96 11.54 -14.60
N LYS A 5 4.01 11.48 -15.42
CA LYS A 5 3.90 10.99 -16.81
C LYS A 5 3.38 9.55 -16.85
N TYR A 6 3.96 8.68 -16.04
CA TYR A 6 3.53 7.27 -15.96
C TYR A 6 2.05 7.15 -15.52
N THR A 7 1.62 7.99 -14.55
CA THR A 7 0.22 8.04 -14.12
C THR A 7 -0.70 8.44 -15.27
N LEU A 8 -0.35 9.46 -16.04
CA LEU A 8 -1.15 9.91 -17.18
C LEU A 8 -1.21 8.85 -18.29
N ASP A 9 -0.09 8.16 -18.57
CA ASP A 9 -0.04 7.07 -19.54
C ASP A 9 -0.90 5.87 -19.07
N LEU A 10 -0.89 5.56 -17.76
CA LEU A 10 -1.76 4.55 -17.17
C LEU A 10 -3.25 4.88 -17.33
N LEU A 11 -3.64 6.13 -17.03
CA LEU A 11 -5.03 6.61 -17.17
C LEU A 11 -5.50 6.54 -18.64
N LYS A 12 -4.64 6.94 -19.58
CA LYS A 12 -4.91 6.81 -21.01
C LYS A 12 -5.11 5.36 -21.42
N ASP A 13 -4.23 4.45 -20.97
CA ASP A 13 -4.34 3.01 -21.25
C ASP A 13 -5.62 2.37 -20.68
N ALA A 14 -6.11 2.93 -19.57
CA ALA A 14 -7.35 2.49 -18.92
C ALA A 14 -8.62 3.12 -19.52
N GLY A 15 -8.46 4.03 -20.49
CA GLY A 15 -9.59 4.75 -21.09
C GLY A 15 -10.25 5.78 -20.18
N ILE A 16 -9.59 6.18 -19.10
CA ILE A 16 -10.10 7.22 -18.19
C ILE A 16 -9.92 8.58 -18.90
N GLN A 17 -11.05 9.22 -19.21
CA GLN A 17 -11.10 10.53 -19.85
C GLN A 17 -12.05 11.46 -19.07
N GLY A 18 -11.78 12.78 -19.16
CA GLY A 18 -12.60 13.82 -18.51
C GLY A 18 -12.26 14.06 -17.04
N ASP A 19 -13.12 14.87 -16.39
CA ASP A 19 -12.84 15.44 -15.07
C ASP A 19 -13.38 14.61 -13.90
N LYS A 20 -13.86 13.40 -14.15
CA LYS A 20 -14.32 12.52 -13.08
C LYS A 20 -13.16 12.12 -12.17
N THR A 21 -13.30 12.39 -10.88
CA THR A 21 -12.30 12.07 -9.87
C THR A 21 -12.94 11.39 -8.65
N ALA A 22 -12.14 10.69 -7.86
CA ALA A 22 -12.52 10.20 -6.55
C ALA A 22 -11.66 10.89 -5.47
N LYS A 23 -12.24 11.17 -4.30
CA LYS A 23 -11.51 11.79 -3.18
C LYS A 23 -10.57 10.81 -2.46
N MET A 24 -10.91 9.52 -2.48
CA MET A 24 -10.17 8.46 -1.78
C MET A 24 -9.98 7.26 -2.71
N PRO A 25 -8.83 6.54 -2.59
CA PRO A 25 -8.52 5.39 -3.44
C PRO A 25 -9.45 4.19 -3.24
N LEU A 26 -10.04 4.04 -2.05
CA LEU A 26 -11.13 3.12 -1.72
C LEU A 26 -12.30 3.87 -1.09
N GLU A 27 -13.41 3.22 -0.92
CA GLU A 27 -14.56 3.78 -0.19
C GLU A 27 -14.21 3.98 1.28
N ASP A 28 -14.80 5.01 1.88
CA ASP A 28 -14.64 5.25 3.30
C ASP A 28 -15.18 4.06 4.11
N GLY A 29 -14.40 3.61 5.08
CA GLY A 29 -14.75 2.42 5.87
C GLY A 29 -14.73 1.10 5.08
N TYR A 30 -14.04 1.05 3.91
CA TYR A 30 -13.93 -0.17 3.12
C TYR A 30 -13.47 -1.35 3.97
N LYS A 31 -14.25 -2.43 3.94
CA LYS A 31 -13.92 -3.73 4.52
C LYS A 31 -14.00 -4.80 3.44
N VAL A 32 -13.04 -5.72 3.44
CA VAL A 32 -13.10 -6.88 2.54
C VAL A 32 -14.41 -7.63 2.79
N PRO A 33 -15.25 -7.82 1.77
CA PRO A 33 -16.54 -8.51 1.94
C PRO A 33 -16.34 -9.95 2.39
N ARG A 34 -17.31 -10.49 3.14
CA ARG A 34 -17.39 -11.92 3.43
C ARG A 34 -17.79 -12.70 2.17
N GLU A 35 -17.42 -13.97 2.15
CA GLU A 35 -17.93 -14.89 1.15
C GLU A 35 -19.48 -14.92 1.26
N GLY A 36 -20.18 -14.66 0.13
CA GLY A 36 -21.65 -14.54 0.10
C GLY A 36 -22.20 -13.12 0.29
N GLU A 37 -21.46 -12.16 0.83
CA GLU A 37 -21.94 -10.76 0.94
C GLU A 37 -22.04 -10.05 -0.43
N ILE A 38 -21.39 -10.60 -1.47
CA ILE A 38 -21.48 -10.13 -2.87
C ILE A 38 -21.98 -11.32 -3.71
N GLU A 39 -23.25 -11.63 -3.55
CA GLU A 39 -23.86 -12.84 -4.11
C GLU A 39 -23.81 -12.92 -5.65
N ASP A 40 -23.81 -11.82 -6.37
CA ASP A 40 -23.95 -11.80 -7.84
C ASP A 40 -22.74 -11.20 -8.60
N SER A 41 -21.56 -11.17 -8.01
CA SER A 41 -20.44 -10.63 -8.75
C SER A 41 -19.92 -11.63 -9.78
N LYS A 42 -20.28 -11.38 -11.04
CA LYS A 42 -19.82 -12.15 -12.20
C LYS A 42 -18.30 -12.04 -12.37
N ALA A 43 -17.71 -13.02 -13.03
CA ALA A 43 -16.33 -12.94 -13.47
C ALA A 43 -16.16 -11.70 -14.38
N PHE A 44 -15.13 -10.92 -14.13
CA PHE A 44 -14.85 -9.77 -14.98
C PHE A 44 -14.49 -10.24 -16.40
N HIS A 45 -15.06 -9.59 -17.40
CA HIS A 45 -14.99 -10.04 -18.81
C HIS A 45 -13.55 -9.99 -19.39
N ASP A 46 -12.67 -9.09 -18.89
CA ASP A 46 -11.29 -8.97 -19.37
C ASP A 46 -10.24 -9.11 -18.24
N PRO A 47 -9.93 -10.33 -17.80
CA PRO A 47 -8.92 -10.59 -16.80
C PRO A 47 -7.50 -10.15 -17.23
N LYS A 48 -7.22 -10.03 -18.53
CA LYS A 48 -5.92 -9.58 -19.04
C LYS A 48 -5.74 -8.08 -18.78
N LEU A 49 -6.78 -7.29 -19.08
CA LEU A 49 -6.81 -5.85 -18.79
C LEU A 49 -6.65 -5.62 -17.28
N TYR A 50 -7.40 -6.35 -16.45
CA TYR A 50 -7.28 -6.27 -14.99
C TYR A 50 -5.83 -6.45 -14.53
N ARG A 51 -5.19 -7.56 -14.93
CA ARG A 51 -3.81 -7.86 -14.57
C ARG A 51 -2.82 -6.81 -15.07
N LYS A 52 -3.00 -6.32 -16.31
CA LYS A 52 -2.15 -5.25 -16.88
C LYS A 52 -2.22 -3.99 -16.03
N LEU A 53 -3.43 -3.52 -15.68
CA LEU A 53 -3.61 -2.29 -14.92
C LEU A 53 -3.15 -2.43 -13.47
N VAL A 54 -3.50 -3.53 -12.81
CA VAL A 54 -3.03 -3.79 -11.43
C VAL A 54 -1.50 -3.91 -11.37
N GLY A 55 -0.86 -4.55 -12.35
CA GLY A 55 0.61 -4.59 -12.45
C GLY A 55 1.23 -3.19 -12.54
N LYS A 56 0.64 -2.30 -13.35
CA LYS A 56 1.06 -0.89 -13.44
C LYS A 56 0.81 -0.11 -12.14
N LEU A 57 -0.31 -0.37 -11.46
CA LEU A 57 -0.61 0.23 -10.16
C LEU A 57 0.39 -0.22 -9.09
N ILE A 58 0.79 -1.49 -9.07
CA ILE A 58 1.84 -2.00 -8.17
C ILE A 58 3.16 -1.24 -8.39
N TYR A 59 3.57 -1.03 -9.64
CA TYR A 59 4.77 -0.23 -9.91
C TYR A 59 4.64 1.21 -9.43
N LEU A 60 3.46 1.82 -9.57
CA LEU A 60 3.21 3.20 -9.14
C LEU A 60 3.32 3.37 -7.62
N THR A 61 3.09 2.32 -6.81
CA THR A 61 3.24 2.39 -5.35
C THR A 61 4.66 2.76 -4.90
N ILE A 62 5.67 2.65 -5.77
CA ILE A 62 7.07 3.08 -5.48
C ILE A 62 7.18 4.57 -5.20
N THR A 63 6.27 5.39 -5.69
CA THR A 63 6.24 6.84 -5.47
C THR A 63 4.91 7.34 -4.91
N ARG A 64 3.95 6.45 -4.69
CA ARG A 64 2.60 6.75 -4.21
C ARG A 64 2.25 5.85 -3.02
N PRO A 65 2.75 6.17 -1.83
CA PRO A 65 2.42 5.43 -0.60
C PRO A 65 0.92 5.42 -0.29
N ASP A 66 0.23 6.47 -0.64
CA ASP A 66 -1.21 6.70 -0.44
C ASP A 66 -2.11 5.65 -1.12
N ILE A 67 -1.67 5.01 -2.20
CA ILE A 67 -2.43 3.95 -2.86
C ILE A 67 -2.00 2.54 -2.46
N CYS A 68 -0.97 2.36 -1.64
CA CYS A 68 -0.40 1.04 -1.32
C CYS A 68 -1.44 0.05 -0.79
N PHE A 69 -2.28 0.48 0.16
CA PHE A 69 -3.32 -0.38 0.72
C PHE A 69 -4.33 -0.82 -0.35
N ALA A 70 -4.86 0.14 -1.11
CA ALA A 70 -5.85 -0.13 -2.14
C ALA A 70 -5.30 -1.05 -3.24
N VAL A 71 -4.05 -0.83 -3.67
CA VAL A 71 -3.37 -1.69 -4.64
C VAL A 71 -3.12 -3.08 -4.09
N ASN A 72 -2.76 -3.20 -2.80
CA ASN A 72 -2.63 -4.51 -2.15
C ASN A 72 -3.97 -5.27 -2.18
N GLN A 73 -5.11 -4.61 -1.95
CA GLN A 73 -6.43 -5.23 -2.00
C GLN A 73 -6.73 -5.76 -3.41
N VAL A 74 -6.66 -4.94 -4.45
CA VAL A 74 -6.98 -5.37 -5.82
C VAL A 74 -5.99 -6.42 -6.35
N SER A 75 -4.73 -6.41 -5.89
CA SER A 75 -3.72 -7.37 -6.33
C SER A 75 -3.99 -8.81 -5.91
N GLN A 76 -4.78 -9.01 -4.85
CA GLN A 76 -5.13 -10.35 -4.36
C GLN A 76 -6.06 -11.11 -5.33
N HIS A 77 -6.74 -10.40 -6.24
CA HIS A 77 -7.76 -10.95 -7.13
C HIS A 77 -7.30 -11.09 -8.60
N MET A 78 -5.98 -11.03 -8.87
CA MET A 78 -5.43 -11.06 -10.22
C MET A 78 -5.71 -12.38 -10.97
N GLN A 79 -5.91 -13.49 -10.27
CA GLN A 79 -6.16 -14.80 -10.92
C GLN A 79 -7.61 -14.90 -11.43
N VAL A 80 -8.57 -14.55 -10.60
CA VAL A 80 -9.99 -14.62 -10.91
C VAL A 80 -10.68 -13.31 -10.52
N PRO A 81 -10.47 -12.22 -11.29
CA PRO A 81 -11.10 -10.94 -11.00
C PRO A 81 -12.60 -11.02 -11.25
N LYS A 82 -13.38 -10.37 -10.39
CA LYS A 82 -14.82 -10.20 -10.51
C LYS A 82 -15.18 -8.74 -10.77
N ASP A 83 -16.41 -8.45 -11.17
CA ASP A 83 -16.86 -7.09 -11.50
C ASP A 83 -16.71 -6.09 -10.33
N HIS A 84 -16.94 -6.54 -9.09
CA HIS A 84 -16.72 -5.65 -7.94
C HIS A 84 -15.23 -5.33 -7.71
N HIS A 85 -14.31 -6.26 -8.02
CA HIS A 85 -12.87 -5.98 -7.98
C HIS A 85 -12.48 -4.95 -9.06
N TRP A 86 -13.12 -5.02 -10.22
CA TRP A 86 -12.94 -4.04 -11.28
C TRP A 86 -13.39 -2.65 -10.83
N ARG A 87 -14.53 -2.51 -10.17
CA ARG A 87 -14.99 -1.22 -9.62
C ARG A 87 -13.98 -0.60 -8.64
N MET A 88 -13.27 -1.42 -7.87
CA MET A 88 -12.18 -0.93 -7.01
C MET A 88 -11.02 -0.38 -7.84
N VAL A 89 -10.64 -1.04 -8.94
CA VAL A 89 -9.61 -0.56 -9.86
C VAL A 89 -10.05 0.75 -10.53
N GLU A 90 -11.30 0.83 -11.02
CA GLU A 90 -11.85 2.07 -11.59
C GLU A 90 -11.80 3.22 -10.60
N ARG A 91 -12.18 2.98 -9.34
CA ARG A 91 -12.12 4.01 -8.29
C ARG A 91 -10.68 4.47 -8.04
N LEU A 92 -9.72 3.55 -7.99
CA LEU A 92 -8.29 3.88 -7.90
C LEU A 92 -7.84 4.76 -9.06
N LEU A 93 -8.25 4.44 -10.27
CA LEU A 93 -7.92 5.23 -11.46
C LEU A 93 -8.54 6.63 -11.40
N LEU A 94 -9.79 6.76 -10.94
CA LEU A 94 -10.43 8.06 -10.73
C LEU A 94 -9.73 8.88 -9.64
N TYR A 95 -9.25 8.25 -8.56
CA TYR A 95 -8.43 8.90 -7.56
C TYR A 95 -7.10 9.40 -8.14
N LEU A 96 -6.43 8.60 -8.93
CA LEU A 96 -5.18 8.98 -9.62
C LEU A 96 -5.40 10.10 -10.64
N ASN A 97 -6.56 10.15 -11.30
CA ASN A 97 -6.91 11.25 -12.21
C ASN A 97 -6.93 12.61 -11.47
N GLY A 98 -7.52 12.65 -10.29
CA GLY A 98 -7.55 13.85 -9.44
C GLY A 98 -6.22 14.17 -8.74
N THR A 99 -5.28 13.21 -8.68
CA THR A 99 -4.06 13.33 -7.88
C THR A 99 -2.79 12.97 -8.66
N SER A 100 -2.81 13.12 -9.98
CA SER A 100 -1.73 12.67 -10.87
C SER A 100 -0.36 13.34 -10.63
N SER A 101 -0.33 14.50 -9.99
CA SER A 101 0.89 15.24 -9.65
C SER A 101 1.49 14.84 -8.30
N LEU A 102 0.77 14.10 -7.46
CA LEU A 102 1.27 13.69 -6.15
C LEU A 102 2.47 12.73 -6.25
N GLY A 103 3.26 12.70 -5.20
CA GLY A 103 4.42 11.83 -5.06
C GLY A 103 5.03 11.99 -3.68
N VAL A 104 6.25 11.51 -3.50
CA VAL A 104 6.98 11.60 -2.24
C VAL A 104 7.86 12.85 -2.24
N TRP A 105 7.75 13.64 -1.17
CA TRP A 105 8.62 14.79 -0.92
C TRP A 105 9.94 14.31 -0.32
N MET A 106 11.06 14.89 -0.77
CA MET A 106 12.39 14.66 -0.23
C MET A 106 13.02 16.02 0.06
N GLY A 107 13.27 16.30 1.33
CA GLY A 107 13.92 17.53 1.80
C GLY A 107 15.38 17.30 2.22
N CYS A 108 16.19 18.34 2.20
CA CYS A 108 17.54 18.30 2.72
C CYS A 108 17.53 18.69 4.22
N ASN A 109 17.31 17.72 5.10
CA ASN A 109 17.08 17.97 6.54
C ASN A 109 18.35 17.84 7.40
N LYS A 110 19.51 17.53 6.82
CA LYS A 110 20.81 17.37 7.50
C LYS A 110 20.78 16.38 8.68
N SER A 111 19.81 15.49 8.73
CA SER A 111 19.65 14.45 9.74
C SER A 111 19.70 13.07 9.08
N THR A 112 20.32 12.12 9.76
CA THR A 112 20.36 10.70 9.38
C THR A 112 19.56 9.84 10.35
N GLU A 113 18.80 10.45 11.26
CA GLU A 113 17.93 9.73 12.20
C GLU A 113 16.95 8.83 11.45
N VAL A 114 16.83 7.59 11.89
CA VAL A 114 15.93 6.59 11.31
C VAL A 114 14.79 6.32 12.28
N VAL A 115 13.57 6.51 11.80
CA VAL A 115 12.34 6.26 12.54
C VAL A 115 11.41 5.37 11.73
N GLY A 116 10.79 4.39 12.37
CA GLY A 116 9.81 3.50 11.75
C GLY A 116 8.48 3.51 12.48
N TYR A 117 7.40 3.35 11.74
CA TYR A 117 6.03 3.22 12.24
C TYR A 117 5.42 1.95 11.69
N CYS A 118 4.70 1.21 12.51
CA CYS A 118 3.94 0.06 12.07
C CYS A 118 2.58 -0.03 12.75
N ASP A 119 1.67 -0.71 12.06
CA ASP A 119 0.30 -0.96 12.48
C ASP A 119 -0.21 -2.27 11.88
N ALA A 120 -1.20 -2.88 12.50
CA ALA A 120 -1.86 -4.06 11.99
C ALA A 120 -3.39 -3.97 12.10
N ASP A 121 -4.07 -3.96 10.95
CA ASP A 121 -5.51 -4.14 10.89
C ASP A 121 -5.86 -5.62 11.19
N TRP A 122 -6.18 -5.91 12.47
CA TRP A 122 -6.46 -7.27 12.93
C TRP A 122 -7.70 -7.84 12.26
N ALA A 123 -7.52 -9.02 11.63
CA ALA A 123 -8.59 -9.73 10.95
C ALA A 123 -9.39 -8.86 9.94
N GLY A 124 -8.70 -7.85 9.34
CA GLY A 124 -9.31 -6.90 8.40
C GLY A 124 -9.87 -7.55 7.16
N ASP A 125 -9.30 -8.68 6.72
CA ASP A 125 -9.93 -9.52 5.71
C ASP A 125 -11.01 -10.40 6.34
N ARG A 126 -12.27 -10.09 6.01
CA ARG A 126 -13.43 -10.77 6.60
C ARG A 126 -13.68 -12.17 6.03
N ALA A 127 -13.07 -12.49 4.87
CA ALA A 127 -13.22 -13.80 4.22
C ALA A 127 -12.31 -14.85 4.87
N ASP A 128 -11.00 -14.56 5.02
CA ASP A 128 -10.03 -15.50 5.57
C ASP A 128 -9.48 -15.11 6.94
N ARG A 129 -9.96 -14.00 7.52
CA ARG A 129 -9.61 -13.49 8.86
C ARG A 129 -8.14 -13.15 9.04
N ARG A 130 -7.40 -12.94 7.95
CA ARG A 130 -6.01 -12.50 8.02
C ARG A 130 -5.93 -11.00 8.23
N SER A 131 -4.95 -10.61 9.03
CA SER A 131 -4.63 -9.21 9.31
C SER A 131 -3.83 -8.59 8.16
N THR A 132 -3.85 -7.26 8.07
CA THR A 132 -2.98 -6.52 7.15
C THR A 132 -1.94 -5.76 7.96
N THR A 133 -0.66 -5.93 7.64
CA THR A 133 0.44 -5.15 8.19
C THR A 133 0.67 -3.93 7.34
N GLY A 134 0.70 -2.76 7.97
CA GLY A 134 1.23 -1.51 7.43
C GLY A 134 2.53 -1.12 8.11
N TYR A 135 3.50 -0.59 7.37
CA TYR A 135 4.65 0.09 7.96
C TYR A 135 5.19 1.17 7.04
N CYS A 136 5.87 2.13 7.63
CA CYS A 136 6.67 3.12 6.92
C CYS A 136 7.92 3.49 7.71
N THR A 137 8.99 3.89 6.98
CA THR A 137 10.23 4.34 7.60
C THR A 137 10.66 5.68 7.06
N PHE A 138 11.30 6.44 7.93
CA PHE A 138 11.82 7.77 7.62
C PHE A 138 13.32 7.83 7.89
N ILE A 139 14.06 8.56 7.05
CA ILE A 139 15.45 8.93 7.29
C ILE A 139 15.54 10.45 7.23
N GLY A 140 15.97 11.08 8.32
CA GLY A 140 16.03 12.53 8.43
C GLY A 140 14.68 13.20 8.16
N GLY A 141 13.56 12.57 8.56
CA GLY A 141 12.21 13.07 8.31
C GLY A 141 11.68 12.82 6.89
N ASN A 142 12.47 12.23 5.99
CA ASN A 142 12.01 11.85 4.65
C ASN A 142 11.46 10.43 4.65
N LEU A 143 10.28 10.23 4.09
CA LEU A 143 9.68 8.91 3.90
C LEU A 143 10.47 8.12 2.84
N VAL A 144 11.07 6.98 3.21
CA VAL A 144 11.97 6.21 2.33
C VAL A 144 11.46 4.81 2.00
N THR A 145 10.83 4.11 2.94
CA THR A 145 10.19 2.83 2.65
C THR A 145 8.79 2.77 3.25
N TRP A 146 7.91 2.02 2.60
CA TRP A 146 6.54 1.78 3.06
C TRP A 146 6.00 0.49 2.47
N LYS A 147 5.08 -0.12 3.18
CA LYS A 147 4.43 -1.33 2.73
C LYS A 147 3.06 -1.50 3.36
N SER A 148 2.13 -2.02 2.58
CA SER A 148 0.89 -2.59 3.07
C SER A 148 0.80 -4.02 2.55
N LYS A 149 0.69 -5.01 3.45
CA LYS A 149 0.68 -6.42 3.04
C LYS A 149 -0.14 -7.28 3.99
N LYS A 150 -0.99 -8.13 3.43
CA LYS A 150 -1.73 -9.16 4.13
C LYS A 150 -0.77 -10.16 4.79
N GLN A 151 -1.02 -10.49 6.04
CA GLN A 151 -0.24 -11.50 6.78
C GLN A 151 -0.49 -12.90 6.20
N LYS A 152 0.51 -13.76 6.28
CA LYS A 152 0.40 -15.13 5.72
C LYS A 152 -0.44 -16.08 6.56
N VAL A 153 -0.64 -15.75 7.83
CA VAL A 153 -1.36 -16.57 8.82
C VAL A 153 -2.43 -15.73 9.51
N VAL A 154 -3.40 -16.39 10.11
CA VAL A 154 -4.40 -15.76 10.96
C VAL A 154 -3.80 -15.52 12.34
N SER A 155 -3.94 -14.30 12.86
CA SER A 155 -3.54 -13.95 14.22
C SER A 155 -4.70 -14.17 15.17
N CYS A 156 -4.44 -14.80 16.34
CA CYS A 156 -5.45 -15.11 17.34
C CYS A 156 -5.93 -13.85 18.10
N SER A 157 -5.13 -12.79 18.11
CA SER A 157 -5.46 -11.52 18.77
C SER A 157 -4.92 -10.31 18.00
N SER A 158 -5.42 -9.11 18.32
CA SER A 158 -4.85 -7.87 17.83
C SER A 158 -3.38 -7.73 18.22
N ALA A 159 -3.03 -8.04 19.48
CA ALA A 159 -1.65 -8.00 19.94
C ALA A 159 -0.72 -8.90 19.11
N GLU A 160 -1.14 -10.11 18.75
CA GLU A 160 -0.34 -10.98 17.87
C GLU A 160 -0.16 -10.35 16.47
N ALA A 161 -1.21 -9.75 15.92
CA ALA A 161 -1.12 -9.07 14.63
C ALA A 161 -0.13 -7.90 14.68
N GLU A 162 -0.14 -7.12 15.77
CA GLU A 162 0.79 -6.02 16.03
C GLU A 162 2.24 -6.51 16.16
N TYR A 163 2.51 -7.54 16.97
CA TYR A 163 3.86 -8.12 17.05
C TYR A 163 4.37 -8.61 15.68
N ARG A 164 3.50 -9.12 14.84
CA ARG A 164 3.86 -9.50 13.47
C ARG A 164 4.19 -8.29 12.60
N ALA A 165 3.50 -7.16 12.79
CA ALA A 165 3.81 -5.91 12.11
C ALA A 165 5.15 -5.35 12.60
N MET A 166 5.39 -5.32 13.92
CA MET A 166 6.68 -4.94 14.52
C MET A 166 7.83 -5.79 13.98
N LEU A 167 7.67 -7.10 13.86
CA LEU A 167 8.69 -7.99 13.27
C LEU A 167 9.02 -7.58 11.82
N LYS A 168 8.00 -7.19 11.04
CA LYS A 168 8.24 -6.75 9.65
C LYS A 168 8.99 -5.43 9.60
N LEU A 169 8.62 -4.49 10.44
CA LEU A 169 9.33 -3.21 10.55
C LEU A 169 10.76 -3.42 11.07
N THR A 170 10.97 -4.27 12.08
CA THR A 170 12.32 -4.59 12.58
C THR A 170 13.23 -5.10 11.46
N ASN A 171 12.74 -6.03 10.63
CA ASN A 171 13.50 -6.55 9.51
C ASN A 171 13.88 -5.44 8.50
N GLU A 172 12.96 -4.51 8.25
CA GLU A 172 13.20 -3.37 7.37
C GLU A 172 14.26 -2.41 7.95
N LEU A 173 14.16 -2.10 9.26
CA LEU A 173 15.14 -1.24 9.96
C LEU A 173 16.53 -1.87 9.98
N VAL A 174 16.63 -3.19 10.21
CA VAL A 174 17.91 -3.93 10.13
C VAL A 174 18.50 -3.83 8.73
N TRP A 175 17.68 -3.96 7.69
CA TRP A 175 18.12 -3.81 6.30
C TRP A 175 18.57 -2.38 6.00
N ILE A 176 17.83 -1.35 6.43
CA ILE A 176 18.22 0.07 6.30
C ILE A 176 19.57 0.31 7.01
N LYS A 177 19.75 -0.23 8.24
CA LYS A 177 21.02 -0.13 8.96
C LYS A 177 22.19 -0.69 8.15
N GLY A 178 21.97 -1.83 7.48
CA GLY A 178 22.96 -2.43 6.59
C GLY A 178 23.34 -1.52 5.41
N ILE A 179 22.33 -0.90 4.77
CA ILE A 179 22.57 0.04 3.66
C ILE A 179 23.34 1.28 4.14
N LEU A 180 22.90 1.90 5.24
CA LEU A 180 23.57 3.09 5.78
C LEU A 180 25.02 2.80 6.14
N LYS A 181 25.31 1.63 6.70
CA LYS A 181 26.69 1.19 6.96
C LYS A 181 27.53 1.08 5.68
N HIS A 182 26.96 0.54 4.60
CA HIS A 182 27.64 0.46 3.31
C HIS A 182 27.89 1.84 2.67
N LEU A 183 27.06 2.82 2.99
CA LEU A 183 27.22 4.22 2.56
C LEU A 183 28.11 5.01 3.51
N GLU A 184 28.74 4.37 4.50
CA GLU A 184 29.60 5.01 5.52
C GLU A 184 28.84 6.08 6.36
N ILE A 185 27.51 5.92 6.49
CA ILE A 185 26.67 6.78 7.30
C ILE A 185 26.48 6.12 8.66
N GLU A 186 27.19 6.64 9.67
CA GLU A 186 27.07 6.14 11.04
C GLU A 186 25.76 6.60 11.68
N GLN A 187 25.13 5.67 12.42
CA GLN A 187 23.95 5.94 13.22
C GLN A 187 24.39 6.20 14.67
N ALA A 188 24.39 7.46 15.09
CA ALA A 188 24.79 7.86 16.44
C ALA A 188 23.80 7.43 17.53
N THR A 189 22.54 7.19 17.17
CA THR A 189 21.45 6.83 18.08
C THR A 189 20.76 5.53 17.63
N PRO A 190 20.13 4.79 18.57
CA PRO A 190 19.27 3.67 18.22
C PRO A 190 18.13 4.12 17.28
N MET A 191 17.76 3.26 16.33
CA MET A 191 16.60 3.50 15.47
C MET A 191 15.31 3.36 16.29
N THR A 192 14.44 4.34 16.19
CA THR A 192 13.18 4.36 16.93
C THR A 192 12.08 3.64 16.15
N MET A 193 11.32 2.79 16.84
CA MET A 193 10.16 2.12 16.31
C MET A 193 8.92 2.51 17.11
N HIS A 194 7.85 2.89 16.40
CA HIS A 194 6.55 3.23 16.97
C HIS A 194 5.49 2.22 16.54
N CYS A 195 4.69 1.78 17.51
CA CYS A 195 3.48 1.00 17.33
C CYS A 195 2.39 1.66 18.19
N ASP A 196 1.14 1.64 17.74
CA ASP A 196 0.04 2.28 18.46
C ASP A 196 -0.51 1.44 19.64
N ASN A 197 -0.19 0.16 19.66
CA ASN A 197 -0.59 -0.74 20.77
C ASN A 197 0.37 -0.58 21.95
N GLN A 198 -0.10 0.08 23.00
CA GLN A 198 0.59 0.25 24.28
C GLN A 198 0.37 -0.93 25.21
#